data_878402e942732575168db998e063af73
#
_entry.id   878402e942732575168db998e063af73
#
_cell.length_a   1.000
_cell.length_b   1.000
_cell.length_c   1.000
_cell.angle_alpha   90.00
_cell.angle_beta   90.00
_cell.angle_gamma   90.00
#
_symmetry.space_group_name_H-M   'P 1'
#
loop_
_entity.id
_entity.type
_entity.pdbx_description
1 polymer ?
#
loop_
_entity_poly.entity_id
_entity_poly.type
_entity_poly.pdbx_seq_one_letter_code
_entity_poly.pdbx_strand_id
1 'polypeptide(L)'
;MSYRQTMVRQSKAWGFSALAGLSVMALTSSSALAADLGGDCCADLEERVATLEATAARKGNRKVSLTVSGWMNQNILVWDDGDESDAYVTSNGNDLGAINFSGEAKIRPGWTAGYEIELEIVAASSDGVDQTNDDGETALEIAQSAMFIESEQYGTVTWGFADQASDGAPEMDLSGSENVAYSAVADVAGGFQLRLSNGNLSGGDITIGALFDNFNGDTANIIRYESPTIAGFVLSASWGEDDV
;
A
#
# COMPACT_ATOMS: atom_id res chain seq x y z
N MET A 1 0.99 -6.79 -16.15
CA MET A 1 1.68 -5.58 -15.66
C MET A 1 1.02 -5.19 -14.35
N SER A 2 1.68 -5.43 -13.24
CA SER A 2 1.15 -5.06 -11.92
C SER A 2 1.46 -3.59 -11.69
N TYR A 3 0.44 -2.76 -11.60
CA TYR A 3 0.59 -1.35 -11.32
C TYR A 3 0.54 -1.10 -9.81
N ARG A 4 1.46 -0.31 -9.33
CA ARG A 4 1.53 0.06 -7.92
C ARG A 4 1.56 1.54 -7.71
N GLN A 5 0.73 1.94 -6.78
CA GLN A 5 0.83 3.28 -6.22
C GLN A 5 1.87 3.32 -5.09
N THR A 6 2.86 4.15 -5.28
CA THR A 6 3.77 4.52 -4.21
C THR A 6 3.00 5.37 -3.20
N MET A 7 2.74 4.85 -2.01
CA MET A 7 2.17 5.65 -0.93
C MET A 7 3.12 6.81 -0.61
N VAL A 8 2.83 7.98 -1.15
CA VAL A 8 3.43 9.22 -0.66
C VAL A 8 2.99 9.42 0.78
N ARG A 9 3.90 9.23 1.71
CA ARG A 9 3.70 9.43 3.15
C ARG A 9 3.35 10.88 3.41
N GLN A 10 2.05 11.20 3.42
CA GLN A 10 1.59 12.51 3.86
C GLN A 10 1.81 12.65 5.36
N SER A 11 2.77 13.46 5.74
CA SER A 11 2.95 13.91 7.11
C SER A 11 1.74 14.75 7.53
N LYS A 12 0.78 14.13 8.23
CA LYS A 12 -0.35 14.85 8.84
C LYS A 12 0.16 15.75 9.94
N ALA A 13 0.23 17.05 9.66
CA ALA A 13 0.35 18.07 10.69
C ALA A 13 -0.96 18.12 11.50
N TRP A 14 -0.91 17.66 12.73
CA TRP A 14 -2.02 17.77 13.68
C TRP A 14 -2.09 19.19 14.21
N GLY A 15 -3.01 19.97 13.68
CA GLY A 15 -3.39 21.25 14.27
C GLY A 15 -4.30 21.03 15.49
N PHE A 16 -3.78 21.27 16.68
CA PHE A 16 -4.58 21.35 17.90
C PHE A 16 -5.39 22.64 17.91
N SER A 17 -6.71 22.57 17.73
CA SER A 17 -7.61 23.67 18.06
C SER A 17 -8.19 23.40 19.45
N ALA A 18 -7.69 24.16 20.42
CA ALA A 18 -8.25 24.19 21.75
C ALA A 18 -9.55 25.02 21.76
N LEU A 19 -10.69 24.41 22.01
CA LEU A 19 -11.91 25.12 22.42
C LEU A 19 -12.10 24.96 23.92
N ALA A 20 -11.92 26.06 24.61
CA ALA A 20 -12.24 26.22 26.04
C ALA A 20 -13.75 26.31 26.21
N GLY A 21 -14.35 25.32 26.85
CA GLY A 21 -15.72 25.36 27.34
C GLY A 21 -15.74 25.29 28.86
N LEU A 22 -15.96 26.43 29.52
CA LEU A 22 -16.24 26.52 30.95
C LEU A 22 -17.61 25.92 31.22
N SER A 23 -17.68 24.88 32.04
CA SER A 23 -18.92 24.48 32.73
C SER A 23 -18.61 24.25 34.19
N VAL A 24 -19.12 25.18 34.98
CA VAL A 24 -19.21 25.07 36.44
C VAL A 24 -20.28 24.02 36.77
N MET A 25 -19.91 22.98 37.48
CA MET A 25 -20.90 22.11 38.15
C MET A 25 -20.46 21.72 39.55
N ALA A 26 -21.44 21.85 40.41
CA ALA A 26 -21.45 21.85 41.86
C ALA A 26 -20.74 20.65 42.52
N LEU A 27 -20.09 20.95 43.63
CA LEU A 27 -19.57 20.03 44.61
C LEU A 27 -20.73 19.30 45.33
N THR A 28 -20.87 18.00 45.07
CA THR A 28 -21.48 17.07 46.03
C THR A 28 -20.37 16.15 46.50
N SER A 29 -19.96 16.36 47.75
CA SER A 29 -19.06 15.48 48.47
C SER A 29 -19.78 14.18 48.80
N SER A 30 -19.63 13.16 47.97
CA SER A 30 -19.85 11.77 48.32
C SER A 30 -18.55 11.21 48.87
N SER A 31 -18.57 10.76 50.13
CA SER A 31 -17.50 10.01 50.77
C SER A 31 -17.14 8.82 49.87
N ALA A 32 -15.98 8.89 49.22
CA ALA A 32 -15.39 7.77 48.54
C ALA A 32 -15.02 6.72 49.60
N LEU A 33 -15.80 5.67 49.71
CA LEU A 33 -15.32 4.41 50.24
C LEU A 33 -14.14 4.00 49.35
N ALA A 34 -12.95 4.10 49.91
CA ALA A 34 -11.78 3.48 49.29
C ALA A 34 -12.07 1.98 49.23
N ALA A 35 -12.57 1.51 48.09
CA ALA A 35 -12.58 0.10 47.79
C ALA A 35 -11.13 -0.37 47.88
N ASP A 36 -10.89 -1.28 48.80
CA ASP A 36 -9.69 -2.07 48.89
C ASP A 36 -9.47 -2.67 47.51
N LEU A 37 -8.58 -2.05 46.70
CA LEU A 37 -8.05 -2.61 45.48
C LEU A 37 -7.06 -3.69 45.92
N GLY A 38 -7.64 -4.83 46.34
CA GLY A 38 -6.89 -6.01 46.70
C GLY A 38 -5.90 -6.34 45.58
N GLY A 39 -4.77 -6.97 45.94
CA GLY A 39 -3.60 -7.22 45.11
C GLY A 39 -3.80 -7.89 43.76
N ASP A 40 -5.01 -8.24 43.37
CA ASP A 40 -5.35 -8.86 42.08
C ASP A 40 -5.26 -7.91 40.89
N CYS A 41 -5.43 -6.59 41.10
CA CYS A 41 -5.32 -5.62 39.96
C CYS A 41 -3.89 -5.46 39.44
N CYS A 42 -2.90 -5.59 40.32
CA CYS A 42 -1.50 -5.58 39.93
C CYS A 42 -1.11 -6.93 39.30
N ALA A 43 -1.66 -8.04 39.79
CA ALA A 43 -1.43 -9.35 39.19
C ALA A 43 -2.02 -9.47 37.77
N ASP A 44 -3.22 -8.92 37.53
CA ASP A 44 -3.84 -8.85 36.19
C ASP A 44 -3.01 -7.96 35.24
N LEU A 45 -2.49 -6.83 35.71
CA LEU A 45 -1.61 -5.98 34.91
C LEU A 45 -0.25 -6.67 34.61
N GLU A 46 0.32 -7.36 35.58
CA GLU A 46 1.56 -8.12 35.40
C GLU A 46 1.35 -9.28 34.41
N GLU A 47 0.23 -10.00 34.47
CA GLU A 47 -0.11 -11.05 33.52
C GLU A 47 -0.34 -10.49 32.10
N ARG A 48 -1.03 -9.36 31.98
CA ARG A 48 -1.23 -8.68 30.67
C ARG A 48 0.07 -8.13 30.11
N VAL A 49 0.95 -7.57 30.94
CA VAL A 49 2.28 -7.13 30.53
C VAL A 49 3.13 -8.34 30.11
N ALA A 50 3.12 -9.43 30.86
CA ALA A 50 3.82 -10.65 30.51
C ALA A 50 3.27 -11.27 29.21
N THR A 51 1.95 -11.23 29.01
CA THR A 51 1.31 -11.69 27.75
C THR A 51 1.66 -10.79 26.57
N LEU A 52 1.65 -9.46 26.77
CA LEU A 52 2.08 -8.50 25.76
C LEU A 52 3.59 -8.61 25.46
N GLU A 53 4.43 -8.85 26.48
CA GLU A 53 5.86 -9.10 26.28
C GLU A 53 6.13 -10.46 25.65
N ALA A 54 5.27 -11.46 25.85
CA ALA A 54 5.37 -12.77 25.21
C ALA A 54 4.84 -12.76 23.76
N THR A 55 3.88 -11.89 23.45
CA THR A 55 3.36 -11.65 22.08
C THR A 55 4.16 -10.60 21.34
N ALA A 56 4.74 -9.61 22.02
CA ALA A 56 5.76 -8.75 21.44
C ALA A 56 6.98 -9.61 21.14
N ALA A 57 7.08 -10.06 19.89
CA ALA A 57 8.06 -11.00 19.39
C ALA A 57 9.36 -10.98 20.18
N ARG A 58 9.50 -11.99 20.99
CA ARG A 58 10.73 -12.50 21.59
C ARG A 58 11.97 -11.72 21.25
N LYS A 59 12.66 -11.25 22.26
CA LYS A 59 14.09 -10.94 22.35
C LYS A 59 14.95 -11.32 21.12
N GLY A 60 14.55 -10.85 19.93
CA GLY A 60 15.38 -10.46 18.84
C GLY A 60 15.73 -9.01 19.09
N ASN A 61 16.84 -8.56 18.64
CA ASN A 61 17.40 -7.23 18.81
C ASN A 61 16.33 -6.12 18.93
N ARG A 62 16.06 -5.61 20.13
CA ARG A 62 15.03 -4.60 20.45
C ARG A 62 15.18 -3.27 19.67
N LYS A 63 16.11 -3.20 18.73
CA LYS A 63 16.42 -2.04 17.93
C LYS A 63 15.73 -2.03 16.56
N VAL A 64 15.17 -3.18 16.15
CA VAL A 64 14.47 -3.30 14.87
C VAL A 64 12.98 -3.54 15.16
N SER A 65 12.10 -2.72 14.60
CA SER A 65 10.66 -2.95 14.59
C SER A 65 10.28 -3.97 13.52
N LEU A 66 9.16 -4.66 13.73
CA LEU A 66 8.45 -5.41 12.69
C LEU A 66 6.99 -4.98 12.75
N THR A 67 6.49 -4.44 11.67
CA THR A 67 5.09 -4.12 11.47
C THR A 67 4.53 -5.04 10.40
N VAL A 68 3.36 -5.58 10.65
CA VAL A 68 2.59 -6.33 9.65
C VAL A 68 1.30 -5.57 9.41
N SER A 69 1.00 -5.27 8.17
CA SER A 69 -0.21 -4.59 7.73
C SER A 69 -0.72 -5.22 6.44
N GLY A 70 -1.88 -4.80 5.99
CA GLY A 70 -2.43 -5.31 4.74
C GLY A 70 -3.87 -4.86 4.55
N TRP A 71 -4.38 -5.11 3.36
CA TRP A 71 -5.75 -4.83 2.95
C TRP A 71 -6.25 -5.86 1.94
N MET A 72 -7.55 -5.86 1.68
CA MET A 72 -8.18 -6.64 0.64
C MET A 72 -8.97 -5.69 -0.26
N ASN A 73 -8.79 -5.84 -1.58
CA ASN A 73 -9.47 -5.03 -2.56
C ASN A 73 -10.04 -5.94 -3.66
N GLN A 74 -11.36 -6.03 -3.69
CA GLN A 74 -12.12 -6.88 -4.60
C GLN A 74 -13.21 -6.03 -5.24
N ASN A 75 -13.53 -6.32 -6.49
CA ASN A 75 -14.57 -5.61 -7.21
C ASN A 75 -15.55 -6.57 -7.91
N ILE A 76 -16.63 -6.03 -8.43
CA ILE A 76 -17.53 -6.67 -9.38
C ILE A 76 -17.40 -5.91 -10.69
N LEU A 77 -16.74 -6.54 -11.66
CA LEU A 77 -16.56 -5.99 -13.00
C LEU A 77 -17.77 -6.36 -13.85
N VAL A 78 -18.54 -5.35 -14.27
CA VAL A 78 -19.66 -5.51 -15.19
C VAL A 78 -19.26 -4.93 -16.54
N TRP A 79 -19.38 -5.69 -17.58
CA TRP A 79 -18.97 -5.28 -18.92
C TRP A 79 -20.01 -5.59 -19.99
N ASP A 80 -19.95 -4.81 -21.06
CA ASP A 80 -20.75 -4.96 -22.27
C ASP A 80 -19.91 -4.46 -23.45
N ASP A 81 -19.65 -5.29 -24.44
CA ASP A 81 -18.84 -4.97 -25.62
C ASP A 81 -19.67 -4.70 -26.89
N GLY A 82 -21.00 -4.62 -26.71
CA GLY A 82 -21.95 -4.36 -27.78
C GLY A 82 -22.49 -5.63 -28.49
N ASP A 83 -21.95 -6.81 -28.17
CA ASP A 83 -22.38 -8.12 -28.68
C ASP A 83 -22.67 -9.08 -27.53
N GLU A 84 -21.83 -9.06 -26.50
CA GLU A 84 -21.91 -9.87 -25.29
C GLU A 84 -21.80 -9.00 -24.04
N SER A 85 -22.30 -9.50 -22.91
CA SER A 85 -22.18 -8.83 -21.61
C SER A 85 -22.17 -9.85 -20.49
N ASP A 86 -21.41 -9.58 -19.42
CA ASP A 86 -21.34 -10.43 -18.24
C ASP A 86 -20.90 -9.63 -16.99
N ALA A 87 -20.77 -10.32 -15.86
CA ALA A 87 -20.31 -9.75 -14.60
C ALA A 87 -19.36 -10.74 -13.89
N TYR A 88 -18.15 -10.29 -13.60
CA TYR A 88 -17.09 -11.06 -12.94
C TYR A 88 -16.85 -10.56 -11.53
N VAL A 89 -16.45 -11.44 -10.62
CA VAL A 89 -15.88 -11.06 -9.31
C VAL A 89 -14.37 -11.18 -9.43
N THR A 90 -13.67 -10.07 -9.27
CA THR A 90 -12.23 -9.96 -9.53
C THR A 90 -11.48 -9.30 -8.39
N SER A 91 -10.17 -9.53 -8.29
CA SER A 91 -9.30 -8.60 -7.58
C SER A 91 -9.24 -7.28 -8.36
N ASN A 92 -9.18 -6.17 -7.65
CA ASN A 92 -9.06 -4.87 -8.29
C ASN A 92 -7.62 -4.65 -8.78
N GLY A 93 -7.38 -4.72 -10.10
CA GLY A 93 -6.06 -4.52 -10.69
C GLY A 93 -5.46 -3.14 -10.45
N ASN A 94 -6.32 -2.16 -10.13
CA ASN A 94 -5.87 -0.81 -9.77
C ASN A 94 -5.06 -0.75 -8.46
N ASP A 95 -5.39 -1.59 -7.47
CA ASP A 95 -4.67 -1.70 -6.21
C ASP A 95 -5.01 -3.05 -5.57
N LEU A 96 -4.22 -4.06 -5.85
CA LEU A 96 -4.45 -5.43 -5.40
C LEU A 96 -4.45 -5.54 -3.87
N GLY A 97 -5.15 -6.53 -3.34
CA GLY A 97 -5.04 -6.86 -1.93
C GLY A 97 -3.60 -7.26 -1.57
N ALA A 98 -3.05 -6.73 -0.47
CA ALA A 98 -1.66 -6.96 -0.12
C ALA A 98 -1.43 -7.25 1.36
N ILE A 99 -0.31 -7.93 1.65
CA ILE A 99 0.26 -8.13 2.99
C ILE A 99 1.65 -7.50 3.00
N ASN A 100 1.84 -6.52 3.89
CA ASN A 100 3.09 -5.78 4.05
C ASN A 100 3.81 -6.19 5.33
N PHE A 101 5.11 -6.41 5.22
CA PHE A 101 6.04 -6.57 6.33
C PHE A 101 7.07 -5.46 6.25
N SER A 102 7.10 -4.57 7.23
CA SER A 102 8.09 -3.50 7.31
C SER A 102 8.82 -3.50 8.65
N GLY A 103 10.04 -3.05 8.62
CA GLY A 103 10.83 -2.91 9.84
C GLY A 103 11.86 -1.82 9.70
N GLU A 104 12.11 -1.12 10.82
CA GLU A 104 13.08 -0.04 10.85
C GLU A 104 13.91 -0.04 12.13
N ALA A 105 15.11 0.50 12.04
CA ALA A 105 16.00 0.74 13.16
C ALA A 105 16.69 2.09 13.04
N LYS A 106 16.74 2.84 14.15
CA LYS A 106 17.56 4.05 14.23
C LYS A 106 19.04 3.66 14.37
N ILE A 107 19.87 4.05 13.39
CA ILE A 107 21.31 3.79 13.39
C ILE A 107 22.03 4.83 14.24
N ARG A 108 21.64 6.11 14.08
CA ARG A 108 22.14 7.28 14.82
C ARG A 108 21.14 8.42 14.69
N PRO A 109 21.28 9.53 15.45
CA PRO A 109 20.42 10.70 15.27
C PRO A 109 20.34 11.15 13.81
N GLY A 110 19.12 11.29 13.28
CA GLY A 110 18.83 11.66 11.89
C GLY A 110 19.12 10.59 10.83
N TRP A 111 19.37 9.32 11.25
CA TRP A 111 19.58 8.20 10.33
C TRP A 111 18.78 6.97 10.74
N THR A 112 18.04 6.43 9.80
CA THR A 112 17.23 5.21 9.94
C THR A 112 17.61 4.23 8.84
N ALA A 113 17.63 2.95 9.12
CA ALA A 113 17.66 1.90 8.11
C ALA A 113 16.43 1.01 8.29
N GLY A 114 15.91 0.46 7.20
CA GLY A 114 14.76 -0.40 7.25
C GLY A 114 14.66 -1.31 6.03
N TYR A 115 13.56 -2.05 6.02
CA TYR A 115 13.19 -2.93 4.92
C TYR A 115 11.69 -2.93 4.73
N GLU A 116 11.27 -3.29 3.53
CA GLU A 116 9.88 -3.48 3.15
C GLU A 116 9.76 -4.72 2.27
N ILE A 117 8.80 -5.56 2.61
CA ILE A 117 8.39 -6.72 1.81
C ILE A 117 6.88 -6.61 1.65
N GLU A 118 6.41 -6.64 0.43
CA GLU A 118 5.00 -6.65 0.14
C GLU A 118 4.66 -7.84 -0.74
N LEU A 119 3.59 -8.53 -0.36
CA LEU A 119 3.03 -9.66 -1.06
C LEU A 119 1.64 -9.30 -1.55
N GLU A 120 1.42 -9.34 -2.85
CA GLU A 120 0.12 -9.10 -3.48
C GLU A 120 -0.65 -10.39 -3.66
N ILE A 121 -1.97 -10.29 -3.47
CA ILE A 121 -2.91 -11.39 -3.62
C ILE A 121 -3.69 -11.16 -4.92
N VAL A 122 -3.32 -11.91 -5.95
CA VAL A 122 -4.00 -11.92 -7.24
C VAL A 122 -5.07 -13.01 -7.24
N ALA A 123 -6.29 -12.67 -7.60
CA ALA A 123 -7.37 -13.64 -7.80
C ALA A 123 -8.28 -13.11 -8.91
N ALA A 124 -8.05 -13.57 -10.14
CA ALA A 124 -8.75 -13.10 -11.33
C ALA A 124 -8.73 -11.56 -11.42
N SER A 125 -7.52 -10.96 -11.56
CA SER A 125 -7.37 -9.50 -11.57
C SER A 125 -8.19 -8.85 -12.68
N SER A 126 -8.77 -7.69 -12.40
CA SER A 126 -9.67 -6.98 -13.34
C SER A 126 -8.98 -6.53 -14.63
N ASP A 127 -7.67 -6.40 -14.64
CA ASP A 127 -6.85 -6.14 -15.81
C ASP A 127 -6.48 -7.40 -16.61
N GLY A 128 -6.56 -8.59 -15.97
CA GLY A 128 -6.16 -9.87 -16.55
C GLY A 128 -7.31 -10.73 -17.07
N VAL A 129 -8.57 -10.39 -16.75
CA VAL A 129 -9.76 -11.07 -17.30
C VAL A 129 -10.17 -10.45 -18.64
N ASP A 130 -10.88 -11.24 -19.47
CA ASP A 130 -11.41 -10.79 -20.77
C ASP A 130 -12.75 -11.47 -21.11
N GLN A 131 -13.30 -11.21 -22.28
CA GLN A 131 -14.56 -11.81 -22.77
C GLN A 131 -14.54 -13.34 -22.87
N THR A 132 -13.37 -13.96 -22.88
CA THR A 132 -13.18 -15.41 -23.06
C THR A 132 -12.61 -16.10 -21.84
N ASN A 133 -12.15 -15.33 -20.85
CA ASN A 133 -11.51 -15.82 -19.64
C ASN A 133 -11.95 -15.00 -18.42
N ASP A 134 -12.83 -15.57 -17.62
CA ASP A 134 -13.34 -14.99 -16.37
C ASP A 134 -12.58 -15.47 -15.12
N ASP A 135 -11.79 -16.55 -15.24
CA ASP A 135 -11.07 -17.14 -14.11
C ASP A 135 -9.75 -16.43 -13.79
N GLY A 136 -9.12 -15.80 -14.76
CA GLY A 136 -7.85 -15.09 -14.59
C GLY A 136 -6.75 -15.91 -13.89
N GLU A 137 -5.70 -15.23 -13.49
CA GLU A 137 -4.62 -15.83 -12.70
C GLU A 137 -4.93 -15.75 -11.20
N THR A 138 -4.50 -16.78 -10.45
CA THR A 138 -4.52 -16.78 -8.99
C THR A 138 -3.11 -17.01 -8.50
N ALA A 139 -2.53 -16.00 -7.85
CA ALA A 139 -1.14 -16.00 -7.40
C ALA A 139 -0.97 -15.24 -6.07
N LEU A 140 0.15 -15.50 -5.43
CA LEU A 140 0.73 -14.65 -4.40
C LEU A 140 2.06 -14.14 -4.96
N GLU A 141 2.14 -12.86 -5.24
CA GLU A 141 3.29 -12.25 -5.90
C GLU A 141 4.10 -11.41 -4.95
N ILE A 142 5.41 -11.33 -5.18
CA ILE A 142 6.30 -10.40 -4.47
C ILE A 142 6.25 -9.10 -5.25
N ALA A 143 5.61 -8.14 -4.67
CA ALA A 143 5.49 -6.85 -5.28
C ALA A 143 6.62 -5.90 -4.83
N GLN A 144 7.11 -6.01 -3.57
CA GLN A 144 8.34 -5.36 -3.13
C GLN A 144 9.18 -6.27 -2.24
N SER A 145 10.50 -6.13 -2.35
CA SER A 145 11.47 -6.72 -1.44
C SER A 145 12.71 -5.84 -1.43
N ALA A 146 12.73 -4.82 -0.61
CA ALA A 146 13.76 -3.79 -0.62
C ALA A 146 14.24 -3.40 0.78
N MET A 147 15.43 -2.84 0.82
CA MET A 147 16.02 -2.20 1.99
C MET A 147 16.24 -0.72 1.70
N PHE A 148 16.27 0.08 2.77
CA PHE A 148 16.57 1.51 2.65
C PHE A 148 17.45 2.02 3.77
N ILE A 149 18.15 3.12 3.47
CA ILE A 149 18.78 3.98 4.46
C ILE A 149 18.27 5.39 4.21
N GLU A 150 17.68 5.96 5.25
CA GLU A 150 17.12 7.30 5.26
C GLU A 150 17.99 8.24 6.12
N SER A 151 18.18 9.45 5.64
CA SER A 151 18.79 10.56 6.37
C SER A 151 17.93 11.80 6.26
N GLU A 152 17.59 12.42 7.40
CA GLU A 152 16.86 13.69 7.43
C GLU A 152 17.55 14.81 6.60
N GLN A 153 18.87 14.76 6.46
CA GLN A 153 19.67 15.77 5.76
C GLN A 153 19.94 15.40 4.30
N TYR A 154 20.13 14.10 4.00
CA TYR A 154 20.66 13.65 2.70
C TYR A 154 19.63 12.88 1.87
N GLY A 155 18.42 12.63 2.40
CA GLY A 155 17.39 11.86 1.71
C GLY A 155 17.53 10.36 1.92
N THR A 156 16.94 9.60 1.02
CA THR A 156 16.78 8.14 1.13
C THR A 156 17.46 7.44 -0.03
N VAL A 157 18.17 6.36 0.27
CA VAL A 157 18.65 5.38 -0.71
C VAL A 157 17.91 4.08 -0.45
N THR A 158 17.22 3.58 -1.47
CA THR A 158 16.53 2.30 -1.49
C THR A 158 17.20 1.36 -2.47
N TRP A 159 17.33 0.07 -2.15
CA TRP A 159 17.85 -0.93 -3.06
C TRP A 159 17.14 -2.27 -2.85
N GLY A 160 16.99 -3.01 -3.95
CA GLY A 160 16.28 -4.29 -4.01
C GLY A 160 15.22 -4.28 -5.10
N PHE A 161 14.26 -5.18 -5.00
CA PHE A 161 13.11 -5.23 -5.89
C PHE A 161 12.09 -4.20 -5.41
N ALA A 162 11.97 -3.07 -6.12
CA ALA A 162 11.17 -1.92 -5.73
C ALA A 162 10.79 -1.06 -6.95
N ASP A 163 9.84 -0.16 -6.75
CA ASP A 163 9.35 0.75 -7.77
C ASP A 163 10.42 1.70 -8.26
N GLN A 164 10.51 1.88 -9.56
CA GLN A 164 11.39 2.85 -10.20
C GLN A 164 10.98 4.29 -9.84
N ALA A 165 11.89 5.25 -10.02
CA ALA A 165 11.63 6.64 -9.70
C ALA A 165 10.51 7.29 -10.55
N SER A 166 10.21 6.72 -11.71
CA SER A 166 9.13 7.18 -12.61
C SER A 166 7.81 6.47 -12.38
N ASP A 167 7.77 5.46 -11.50
CA ASP A 167 6.56 4.72 -11.19
C ASP A 167 5.52 5.64 -10.56
N GLY A 168 4.26 5.52 -11.00
CA GLY A 168 3.15 6.36 -10.59
C GLY A 168 3.18 7.82 -11.10
N ALA A 169 4.28 8.27 -11.74
CA ALA A 169 4.40 9.66 -12.14
C ALA A 169 3.35 10.13 -13.19
N PRO A 170 3.02 9.33 -14.23
CA PRO A 170 2.00 9.72 -15.21
C PRO A 170 0.57 9.49 -14.75
N GLU A 171 0.35 8.83 -13.63
CA GLU A 171 -0.95 8.33 -13.16
C GLU A 171 -1.37 8.89 -11.80
N MET A 172 -0.76 9.99 -11.39
CA MET A 172 -1.06 10.62 -10.10
C MET A 172 -2.52 11.04 -10.00
N ASP A 173 -3.23 10.48 -9.03
CA ASP A 173 -4.61 10.83 -8.69
C ASP A 173 -4.67 11.75 -7.46
N LEU A 174 -5.47 12.80 -7.56
CA LEU A 174 -5.73 13.75 -6.48
C LEU A 174 -7.19 13.70 -5.99
N SER A 175 -7.98 12.74 -6.45
CA SER A 175 -9.40 12.58 -6.06
C SER A 175 -9.55 12.00 -4.66
N GLY A 176 -8.57 11.22 -4.20
CA GLY A 176 -8.63 10.45 -2.96
C GLY A 176 -9.38 9.12 -3.10
N SER A 177 -9.66 8.69 -4.33
CA SER A 177 -10.25 7.38 -4.65
C SER A 177 -9.27 6.43 -5.33
N GLU A 178 -8.01 6.70 -5.26
CA GLU A 178 -6.92 5.97 -5.90
C GLU A 178 -6.94 4.45 -5.67
N ASN A 179 -7.34 4.00 -4.48
CA ASN A 179 -7.47 2.56 -4.19
C ASN A 179 -8.67 1.87 -4.84
N VAL A 180 -9.61 2.65 -5.41
CA VAL A 180 -10.81 2.12 -6.07
C VAL A 180 -10.68 2.22 -7.58
N ALA A 181 -10.32 3.37 -8.07
CA ALA A 181 -10.10 3.67 -9.47
C ALA A 181 -9.36 5.01 -9.61
N TYR A 182 -8.48 5.09 -10.59
CA TYR A 182 -7.76 6.31 -10.96
C TYR A 182 -7.59 6.40 -12.48
N SER A 183 -6.56 7.07 -13.00
CA SER A 183 -6.43 7.34 -14.42
C SER A 183 -5.98 6.15 -15.28
N ALA A 184 -5.50 5.07 -14.68
CA ALA A 184 -5.05 3.88 -15.38
C ALA A 184 -6.24 3.01 -15.85
N VAL A 185 -6.78 3.31 -17.00
CA VAL A 185 -7.91 2.58 -17.60
C VAL A 185 -7.58 1.10 -17.81
N ALA A 186 -6.32 0.79 -18.08
CA ALA A 186 -5.83 -0.57 -18.29
C ALA A 186 -6.06 -1.48 -17.07
N ASP A 187 -5.97 -0.96 -15.85
CA ASP A 187 -6.08 -1.74 -14.63
C ASP A 187 -7.51 -2.21 -14.34
N VAL A 188 -8.50 -1.56 -14.96
CA VAL A 188 -9.90 -1.95 -14.80
C VAL A 188 -10.33 -3.01 -15.79
N ALA A 189 -9.87 -2.95 -17.04
CA ALA A 189 -10.30 -3.82 -18.12
C ALA A 189 -9.20 -4.06 -19.18
N GLY A 190 -7.94 -4.05 -18.77
CA GLY A 190 -6.79 -4.10 -19.69
C GLY A 190 -6.74 -5.33 -20.58
N GLY A 191 -7.17 -6.48 -20.08
CA GLY A 191 -7.23 -7.73 -20.83
C GLY A 191 -8.32 -7.78 -21.90
N PHE A 192 -9.34 -6.91 -21.82
CA PHE A 192 -10.47 -6.95 -22.75
C PHE A 192 -10.06 -6.60 -24.17
N GLN A 193 -10.52 -7.42 -25.12
CA GLN A 193 -10.29 -7.27 -26.55
C GLN A 193 -11.31 -6.33 -27.17
N LEU A 194 -10.95 -5.72 -28.29
CA LEU A 194 -11.88 -4.87 -29.04
C LEU A 194 -12.84 -5.73 -29.88
N ARG A 195 -14.13 -5.34 -29.93
CA ARG A 195 -15.09 -5.93 -30.86
C ARG A 195 -14.95 -5.26 -32.23
N LEU A 196 -14.59 -6.06 -33.24
CA LEU A 196 -14.44 -5.60 -34.62
C LEU A 196 -15.80 -5.48 -35.31
N SER A 197 -15.85 -4.71 -36.41
CA SER A 197 -17.09 -4.47 -37.19
C SER A 197 -17.70 -5.74 -37.79
N ASN A 198 -16.95 -6.83 -37.87
CA ASN A 198 -17.42 -8.14 -38.33
C ASN A 198 -17.95 -9.01 -37.17
N GLY A 199 -18.02 -8.51 -35.97
CA GLY A 199 -18.45 -9.21 -34.76
C GLY A 199 -17.38 -10.06 -34.05
N ASN A 200 -16.18 -10.18 -34.61
CA ASN A 200 -15.10 -10.96 -34.00
C ASN A 200 -14.34 -10.11 -32.95
N LEU A 201 -13.71 -10.78 -31.98
CA LEU A 201 -12.72 -10.14 -31.11
C LEU A 201 -11.43 -9.84 -31.88
N SER A 202 -10.70 -8.81 -31.45
CA SER A 202 -9.47 -8.32 -32.10
C SER A 202 -8.30 -9.31 -32.03
N GLY A 203 -8.35 -10.26 -31.11
CA GLY A 203 -7.24 -11.14 -30.75
C GLY A 203 -6.44 -10.61 -29.56
N GLY A 204 -5.80 -11.51 -28.82
CA GLY A 204 -5.16 -11.20 -27.55
C GLY A 204 -4.04 -10.14 -27.59
N ASP A 205 -3.48 -9.85 -28.77
CA ASP A 205 -2.43 -8.81 -28.89
C ASP A 205 -2.99 -7.40 -29.01
N ILE A 206 -4.31 -7.23 -29.20
CA ILE A 206 -4.98 -5.93 -29.30
C ILE A 206 -6.04 -5.84 -28.22
N THR A 207 -5.63 -5.39 -27.06
CA THR A 207 -6.50 -5.24 -25.88
C THR A 207 -6.61 -3.76 -25.51
N ILE A 208 -7.51 -3.46 -24.57
CA ILE A 208 -7.62 -2.10 -23.99
C ILE A 208 -6.26 -1.70 -23.39
N GLY A 209 -5.61 -2.57 -22.63
CA GLY A 209 -4.31 -2.29 -22.04
C GLY A 209 -3.23 -1.94 -23.06
N ALA A 210 -3.20 -2.66 -24.20
CA ALA A 210 -2.24 -2.36 -25.27
C ALA A 210 -2.46 -1.00 -25.96
N LEU A 211 -3.66 -0.42 -25.86
CA LEU A 211 -3.98 0.89 -26.45
C LEU A 211 -3.71 2.06 -25.50
N PHE A 212 -3.66 1.80 -24.19
CA PHE A 212 -3.46 2.82 -23.15
C PHE A 212 -2.11 2.65 -22.45
N ASP A 213 -1.11 2.16 -23.19
CA ASP A 213 0.27 2.11 -22.71
C ASP A 213 0.79 3.52 -22.38
N ASN A 214 1.52 3.65 -21.29
CA ASN A 214 2.03 4.93 -20.80
C ASN A 214 3.53 4.82 -20.44
N PHE A 215 4.14 5.95 -20.07
CA PHE A 215 5.54 6.02 -19.64
C PHE A 215 5.71 5.76 -18.14
N ASN A 216 4.86 4.94 -17.55
CA ASN A 216 4.99 4.56 -16.17
C ASN A 216 6.25 3.72 -15.95
N GLY A 217 6.89 3.88 -14.81
CA GLY A 217 7.92 2.96 -14.35
C GLY A 217 7.26 1.66 -13.90
N ASP A 218 8.07 0.66 -13.69
CA ASP A 218 7.65 -0.63 -13.15
C ASP A 218 8.54 -1.00 -11.95
N THR A 219 8.17 -2.04 -11.23
CA THR A 219 9.00 -2.61 -10.17
C THR A 219 10.15 -3.41 -10.79
N ALA A 220 11.36 -3.18 -10.33
CA ALA A 220 12.57 -3.86 -10.81
C ALA A 220 13.63 -3.97 -9.70
N ASN A 221 14.69 -4.72 -9.96
CA ASN A 221 15.87 -4.70 -9.10
C ASN A 221 16.64 -3.40 -9.31
N ILE A 222 16.49 -2.45 -8.39
CA ILE A 222 16.99 -1.08 -8.53
C ILE A 222 17.85 -0.63 -7.37
N ILE A 223 18.56 0.48 -7.60
CA ILE A 223 18.99 1.44 -6.59
C ILE A 223 18.26 2.74 -6.88
N ARG A 224 17.49 3.26 -5.93
CA ARG A 224 16.75 4.53 -6.02
C ARG A 224 17.26 5.51 -4.97
N TYR A 225 17.44 6.75 -5.39
CA TYR A 225 17.70 7.86 -4.49
C TYR A 225 16.56 8.86 -4.53
N GLU A 226 16.16 9.32 -3.35
CA GLU A 226 15.17 10.38 -3.17
C GLU A 226 15.78 11.49 -2.29
N SER A 227 15.76 12.72 -2.80
CA SER A 227 16.28 13.86 -2.06
C SER A 227 15.41 14.20 -0.85
N PRO A 228 15.92 14.91 0.17
CA PRO A 228 15.07 15.62 1.11
C PRO A 228 14.18 16.62 0.37
N THR A 229 13.11 17.06 1.02
CA THR A 229 12.26 18.13 0.46
C THR A 229 13.03 19.43 0.37
N ILE A 230 13.24 19.93 -0.84
CA ILE A 230 13.94 21.17 -1.15
C ILE A 230 12.93 22.17 -1.74
N ALA A 231 12.57 23.18 -0.99
CA ALA A 231 11.58 24.19 -1.40
C ALA A 231 10.22 23.62 -1.89
N GLY A 232 9.80 22.49 -1.32
CA GLY A 232 8.56 21.81 -1.67
C GLY A 232 8.72 20.71 -2.75
N PHE A 233 9.90 20.53 -3.30
CA PHE A 233 10.21 19.51 -4.30
C PHE A 233 11.01 18.35 -3.69
N VAL A 234 10.74 17.14 -4.16
CA VAL A 234 11.56 15.94 -3.95
C VAL A 234 12.05 15.50 -5.33
N LEU A 235 13.36 15.28 -5.46
CA LEU A 235 13.97 14.76 -6.68
C LEU A 235 14.24 13.28 -6.45
N SER A 236 13.77 12.44 -7.36
CA SER A 236 13.99 11.00 -7.34
C SER A 236 14.70 10.55 -8.62
N ALA A 237 15.59 9.58 -8.47
CA ALA A 237 16.26 8.93 -9.58
C ALA A 237 16.51 7.46 -9.25
N SER A 238 16.28 6.57 -10.19
CA SER A 238 16.55 5.15 -10.06
C SER A 238 17.48 4.66 -11.18
N TRP A 239 18.25 3.63 -10.86
CA TRP A 239 19.00 2.84 -11.80
C TRP A 239 18.76 1.37 -11.48
N GLY A 240 18.46 0.57 -12.48
CA GLY A 240 18.22 -0.86 -12.36
C GLY A 240 18.72 -1.62 -13.58
N GLU A 241 18.82 -2.94 -13.45
CA GLU A 241 19.04 -3.81 -14.59
C GLU A 241 17.68 -4.10 -15.23
N ASP A 242 17.62 -3.92 -16.54
CA ASP A 242 16.52 -4.38 -17.36
C ASP A 242 16.81 -5.87 -17.65
N ASP A 243 15.98 -6.75 -17.15
CA ASP A 243 16.04 -8.18 -17.47
C ASP A 243 15.56 -8.37 -18.91
N VAL A 244 16.52 -8.32 -19.85
CA VAL A 244 16.31 -8.56 -21.27
C VAL A 244 16.21 -10.07 -21.56
#